data_88492bd88cec1cba8446188874e59987
#
_entry.id   88492bd88cec1cba8446188874e59987
#
_cell.length_a   1.000
_cell.length_b   1.000
_cell.length_c   1.000
_cell.angle_alpha   90.00
_cell.angle_beta   90.00
_cell.angle_gamma   90.00
#
_symmetry.space_group_name_H-M   'P 1'
#
loop_
_entity.id
_entity.type
_entity.pdbx_description
1 polymer ?
#
loop_
_entity_poly.entity_id
_entity_poly.type
_entity_poly.pdbx_seq_one_letter_code
_entity_poly.pdbx_strand_id
1 'polypeptide(L)'
;MNTLKRTLLALAALSAMGATAGAQEMKKEVGAGEGQVNIVAWAGYIENGATDKAYDWVTEFEKKTSCKVNVKTAGTSDEMVALMNEGGFDLVTASGDASLRLIAGKRVQPINVDLIPSWKTVDERLQNAPWHTVDGIHYGTPYQWGANVLAYNTNVFKEPPKSWSVVFEEQNLPDGKSNKGRIQAFDGPIYIADAALYLMSKKPELGIKDPYELNEEQYKASLDLLRVQRALVGRYWHDAFMQIDDFKNEGVVASSSWPFQVNMLQLDKDAIAKTPVASVVPEEGATGWADTTMMHAEAANPNCAYMWMEHSISPKVQGDLAAWFGSVPAVPAACKGNALLTDGGCDTNGMQSFDNIHFWRTPVAKCATQEAGCVPYYRWATDMIAVLGGR
;
A
#
# COMPACT_ATOMS: atom_id res chain seq x y z
N MET A 1 -50.92 50.13 -52.66
CA MET A 1 -51.27 49.88 -51.26
C MET A 1 -50.50 48.63 -50.86
N ASN A 2 -49.29 48.77 -50.43
CA ASN A 2 -48.43 47.66 -50.06
C ASN A 2 -47.87 47.92 -48.67
N THR A 3 -48.26 47.13 -47.73
CA THR A 3 -47.75 47.13 -46.34
C THR A 3 -46.59 46.16 -46.22
N LEU A 4 -45.37 46.72 -46.09
CA LEU A 4 -44.15 45.95 -45.76
C LEU A 4 -44.17 45.57 -44.28
N LYS A 5 -44.21 44.28 -44.01
CA LYS A 5 -43.93 43.72 -42.68
C LYS A 5 -42.42 43.58 -42.47
N ARG A 6 -41.85 44.33 -41.55
CA ARG A 6 -40.47 44.16 -41.07
C ARG A 6 -40.45 43.05 -40.02
N THR A 7 -39.74 41.95 -40.32
CA THR A 7 -39.44 40.87 -39.38
C THR A 7 -38.09 41.17 -38.72
N LEU A 8 -38.10 41.40 -37.40
CA LEU A 8 -36.90 41.50 -36.58
C LEU A 8 -36.39 40.08 -36.28
N LEU A 9 -35.19 39.76 -36.78
CA LEU A 9 -34.43 38.61 -36.30
C LEU A 9 -33.68 39.00 -35.03
N ALA A 10 -34.04 38.38 -33.92
CA ALA A 10 -33.27 38.42 -32.67
C ALA A 10 -32.19 37.33 -32.75
N LEU A 11 -30.92 37.72 -32.89
CA LEU A 11 -29.77 36.83 -32.68
C LEU A 11 -29.61 36.62 -31.19
N ALA A 12 -29.93 35.39 -30.71
CA ALA A 12 -29.55 34.95 -29.40
C ALA A 12 -28.07 34.49 -29.42
N ALA A 13 -27.19 35.31 -28.87
CA ALA A 13 -25.81 34.92 -28.61
C ALA A 13 -25.81 33.89 -27.47
N LEU A 14 -25.67 32.60 -27.79
CA LEU A 14 -25.29 31.58 -26.80
C LEU A 14 -23.81 31.81 -26.42
N SER A 15 -23.60 32.43 -25.28
CA SER A 15 -22.29 32.42 -24.60
C SER A 15 -22.01 30.98 -24.12
N ALA A 16 -21.21 30.23 -24.86
CA ALA A 16 -20.63 29.01 -24.37
C ALA A 16 -19.67 29.39 -23.24
N MET A 17 -20.12 29.30 -21.99
CA MET A 17 -19.22 29.24 -20.84
C MET A 17 -18.45 27.92 -20.94
N GLY A 18 -17.28 27.97 -21.55
CA GLY A 18 -16.28 26.93 -21.43
C GLY A 18 -15.90 26.85 -19.95
N ALA A 19 -16.37 25.82 -19.26
CA ALA A 19 -15.81 25.47 -17.97
C ALA A 19 -14.35 25.09 -18.22
N THR A 20 -13.43 26.02 -18.04
CA THR A 20 -12.04 25.71 -17.80
C THR A 20 -12.05 24.86 -16.54
N ALA A 21 -11.65 23.58 -16.66
CA ALA A 21 -11.31 22.77 -15.49
C ALA A 21 -10.12 23.49 -14.82
N GLY A 22 -10.43 24.41 -13.93
CA GLY A 22 -9.45 25.09 -13.11
C GLY A 22 -8.72 24.04 -12.27
N ALA A 23 -7.41 24.12 -12.21
CA ALA A 23 -6.65 23.41 -11.20
C ALA A 23 -7.34 23.71 -9.86
N GLN A 24 -7.73 22.66 -9.14
CA GLN A 24 -8.39 22.82 -7.85
C GLN A 24 -7.48 23.64 -6.94
N GLU A 25 -7.96 24.78 -6.46
CA GLU A 25 -7.15 25.68 -5.64
C GLU A 25 -6.88 25.00 -4.30
N MET A 26 -5.59 24.85 -3.97
CA MET A 26 -5.17 24.24 -2.69
C MET A 26 -5.79 25.02 -1.52
N LYS A 27 -6.26 24.29 -0.51
CA LYS A 27 -6.79 24.86 0.73
C LYS A 27 -5.76 25.77 1.40
N LYS A 28 -6.22 26.94 1.92
CA LYS A 28 -5.36 27.95 2.55
C LYS A 28 -5.43 27.95 4.07
N GLU A 29 -6.49 27.35 4.64
CA GLU A 29 -6.71 27.27 6.08
C GLU A 29 -7.56 26.04 6.42
N VAL A 30 -7.39 25.50 7.62
CA VAL A 30 -8.26 24.47 8.17
C VAL A 30 -9.31 25.16 9.02
N GLY A 31 -10.57 25.06 8.59
CA GLY A 31 -11.73 25.59 9.32
C GLY A 31 -12.29 24.61 10.35
N ALA A 32 -13.54 24.85 10.77
CA ALA A 32 -14.27 23.89 11.60
C ALA A 32 -14.49 22.57 10.86
N GLY A 33 -14.40 21.44 11.59
CA GLY A 33 -14.67 20.12 11.02
C GLY A 33 -16.13 19.95 10.56
N GLU A 34 -16.33 19.16 9.53
CA GLU A 34 -17.64 18.88 8.93
C GLU A 34 -18.43 17.81 9.72
N GLY A 35 -17.86 17.27 10.79
CA GLY A 35 -18.48 16.29 11.68
C GLY A 35 -18.16 14.84 11.37
N GLN A 36 -17.50 14.55 10.24
CA GLN A 36 -17.03 13.21 9.90
C GLN A 36 -15.88 13.22 8.91
N VAL A 37 -15.20 12.09 8.79
CA VAL A 37 -14.23 11.78 7.73
C VAL A 37 -14.41 10.33 7.29
N ASN A 38 -14.50 10.10 5.98
CA ASN A 38 -14.71 8.79 5.38
C ASN A 38 -13.38 8.34 4.75
N ILE A 39 -12.80 7.24 5.21
CA ILE A 39 -11.45 6.82 4.87
C ILE A 39 -11.46 5.42 4.25
N VAL A 40 -10.84 5.26 3.08
CA VAL A 40 -10.46 3.95 2.54
C VAL A 40 -9.10 3.59 3.10
N ALA A 41 -8.96 2.42 3.72
CA ALA A 41 -7.73 2.01 4.38
C ALA A 41 -7.47 0.50 4.26
N TRP A 42 -6.21 0.10 4.41
CA TRP A 42 -5.85 -1.29 4.62
C TRP A 42 -6.37 -1.81 5.95
N ALA A 43 -6.53 -3.14 6.07
CA ALA A 43 -6.80 -3.79 7.34
C ALA A 43 -5.71 -3.44 8.37
N GLY A 44 -6.10 -3.13 9.61
CA GLY A 44 -5.18 -2.78 10.69
C GLY A 44 -4.60 -1.36 10.63
N TYR A 45 -5.02 -0.51 9.68
CA TYR A 45 -4.49 0.85 9.56
C TYR A 45 -5.17 1.87 10.47
N ILE A 46 -6.41 1.64 10.84
CA ILE A 46 -7.20 2.60 11.62
C ILE A 46 -7.93 1.84 12.72
N GLU A 47 -7.36 1.88 13.94
CA GLU A 47 -7.87 1.15 15.09
C GLU A 47 -8.56 2.08 16.08
N ASN A 48 -9.70 1.60 16.60
CA ASN A 48 -10.54 2.31 17.56
C ASN A 48 -10.71 1.53 18.89
N GLY A 49 -9.78 0.62 19.18
CA GLY A 49 -9.81 -0.22 20.36
C GLY A 49 -10.82 -1.39 20.29
N ALA A 50 -11.46 -1.63 19.15
CA ALA A 50 -12.41 -2.74 19.01
C ALA A 50 -11.72 -4.09 18.90
N THR A 51 -10.58 -4.17 18.23
CA THR A 51 -9.77 -5.38 18.09
C THR A 51 -8.94 -5.63 19.36
N ASP A 52 -8.23 -4.60 19.80
CA ASP A 52 -7.49 -4.60 21.07
C ASP A 52 -7.57 -3.20 21.70
N LYS A 53 -7.97 -3.14 22.96
CA LYS A 53 -8.16 -1.88 23.70
C LYS A 53 -6.89 -1.06 23.89
N ALA A 54 -5.71 -1.66 23.76
CA ALA A 54 -4.44 -0.97 23.84
C ALA A 54 -4.17 -0.12 22.59
N TYR A 55 -4.83 -0.44 21.47
CA TYR A 55 -4.63 0.19 20.18
C TYR A 55 -5.86 1.00 19.77
N ASP A 56 -5.88 2.27 20.16
CA ASP A 56 -6.96 3.21 19.85
C ASP A 56 -6.41 4.61 19.62
N TRP A 57 -6.33 5.03 18.39
CA TRP A 57 -6.01 6.40 18.00
C TRP A 57 -7.17 7.15 17.35
N VAL A 58 -8.30 6.51 17.19
CA VAL A 58 -9.53 7.10 16.65
C VAL A 58 -10.30 7.86 17.70
N THR A 59 -10.52 7.28 18.88
CA THR A 59 -11.38 7.85 19.93
C THR A 59 -10.88 9.23 20.40
N GLU A 60 -9.56 9.43 20.53
CA GLU A 60 -8.97 10.71 20.92
C GLU A 60 -9.20 11.76 19.82
N PHE A 61 -9.01 11.38 18.55
CA PHE A 61 -9.27 12.25 17.41
C PHE A 61 -10.72 12.72 17.36
N GLU A 62 -11.67 11.80 17.46
CA GLU A 62 -13.12 12.11 17.45
C GLU A 62 -13.51 13.08 18.59
N LYS A 63 -13.00 12.84 19.80
CA LYS A 63 -13.24 13.72 20.97
C LYS A 63 -12.68 15.13 20.77
N LYS A 64 -11.49 15.23 20.17
CA LYS A 64 -10.78 16.51 19.99
C LYS A 64 -11.37 17.34 18.86
N THR A 65 -11.80 16.71 17.78
CA THR A 65 -12.20 17.39 16.54
C THR A 65 -13.69 17.38 16.28
N SER A 66 -14.44 16.51 16.95
CA SER A 66 -15.84 16.18 16.63
C SER A 66 -16.04 15.61 15.21
N CYS A 67 -14.95 15.15 14.57
CA CYS A 67 -14.99 14.46 13.28
C CYS A 67 -15.06 12.95 13.51
N LYS A 68 -16.22 12.34 13.27
CA LYS A 68 -16.40 10.89 13.35
C LYS A 68 -15.62 10.20 12.23
N VAL A 69 -14.87 9.15 12.56
CA VAL A 69 -14.07 8.37 11.61
C VAL A 69 -14.89 7.18 11.10
N ASN A 70 -15.15 7.13 9.80
CA ASN A 70 -15.79 6.01 9.13
C ASN A 70 -14.76 5.34 8.22
N VAL A 71 -14.54 4.04 8.38
CA VAL A 71 -13.52 3.29 7.65
C VAL A 71 -14.15 2.29 6.70
N LYS A 72 -13.71 2.29 5.46
CA LYS A 72 -13.92 1.22 4.48
C LYS A 72 -12.60 0.52 4.24
N THR A 73 -12.51 -0.74 4.66
CA THR A 73 -11.32 -1.56 4.41
C THR A 73 -11.28 -2.03 2.97
N ALA A 74 -10.10 -1.97 2.36
CA ALA A 74 -9.78 -2.54 1.06
C ALA A 74 -8.62 -3.55 1.22
N GLY A 75 -8.66 -4.64 0.45
CA GLY A 75 -7.67 -5.71 0.48
C GLY A 75 -6.53 -5.53 -0.53
N THR A 76 -6.73 -4.72 -1.57
CA THR A 76 -5.76 -4.49 -2.65
C THR A 76 -5.70 -3.03 -3.09
N SER A 77 -4.57 -2.65 -3.70
CA SER A 77 -4.42 -1.34 -4.36
C SER A 77 -5.46 -1.11 -5.47
N ASP A 78 -5.84 -2.16 -6.19
CA ASP A 78 -6.86 -2.06 -7.25
C ASP A 78 -8.25 -1.79 -6.69
N GLU A 79 -8.59 -2.40 -5.55
CA GLU A 79 -9.84 -2.10 -4.84
C GLU A 79 -9.86 -0.65 -4.32
N MET A 80 -8.75 -0.15 -3.77
CA MET A 80 -8.63 1.25 -3.37
C MET A 80 -8.87 2.23 -4.52
N VAL A 81 -8.26 1.95 -5.68
CA VAL A 81 -8.46 2.77 -6.88
C VAL A 81 -9.92 2.71 -7.35
N ALA A 82 -10.56 1.55 -7.30
CA ALA A 82 -11.97 1.39 -7.67
C ALA A 82 -12.88 2.21 -6.73
N LEU A 83 -12.72 2.07 -5.41
CA LEU A 83 -13.49 2.82 -4.41
C LEU A 83 -13.31 4.33 -4.55
N MET A 84 -12.08 4.81 -4.81
CA MET A 84 -11.83 6.22 -5.05
C MET A 84 -12.40 6.71 -6.39
N ASN A 85 -12.59 5.84 -7.38
CA ASN A 85 -13.31 6.17 -8.61
C ASN A 85 -14.82 6.24 -8.42
N GLU A 86 -15.39 5.42 -7.53
CA GLU A 86 -16.81 5.46 -7.16
C GLU A 86 -17.14 6.73 -6.36
N GLY A 87 -16.18 7.22 -5.56
CA GLY A 87 -16.33 8.41 -4.72
C GLY A 87 -17.05 8.15 -3.40
N GLY A 88 -17.39 9.24 -2.68
CA GLY A 88 -18.04 9.16 -1.37
C GLY A 88 -17.05 9.01 -0.20
N PHE A 89 -15.76 9.02 -0.47
CA PHE A 89 -14.69 9.01 0.53
C PHE A 89 -13.95 10.34 0.53
N ASP A 90 -13.37 10.69 1.67
CA ASP A 90 -12.56 11.90 1.84
C ASP A 90 -11.08 11.59 1.72
N LEU A 91 -10.66 10.45 2.25
CA LEU A 91 -9.27 10.02 2.31
C LEU A 91 -9.08 8.57 1.83
N VAL A 92 -7.87 8.28 1.38
CA VAL A 92 -7.38 6.92 1.15
C VAL A 92 -5.96 6.79 1.68
N THR A 93 -5.61 5.65 2.29
CA THR A 93 -4.23 5.29 2.64
C THR A 93 -3.70 4.34 1.56
N ALA A 94 -2.96 4.87 0.58
CA ALA A 94 -2.59 4.16 -0.62
C ALA A 94 -1.08 3.90 -0.71
N SER A 95 -0.70 2.71 -1.14
CA SER A 95 0.67 2.37 -1.50
C SER A 95 1.07 2.97 -2.86
N GLY A 96 2.37 3.05 -3.14
CA GLY A 96 2.89 3.78 -4.29
C GLY A 96 2.38 3.33 -5.67
N ASP A 97 1.97 2.08 -5.81
CA ASP A 97 1.34 1.55 -7.03
C ASP A 97 -0.10 2.02 -7.23
N ALA A 98 -0.82 2.36 -6.15
CA ALA A 98 -2.15 2.97 -6.22
C ALA A 98 -2.07 4.50 -6.28
N SER A 99 -1.23 5.13 -5.46
CA SER A 99 -1.16 6.58 -5.33
C SER A 99 -0.84 7.29 -6.65
N LEU A 100 0.12 6.77 -7.43
CA LEU A 100 0.45 7.34 -8.73
C LEU A 100 -0.71 7.22 -9.75
N ARG A 101 -1.48 6.15 -9.70
CA ARG A 101 -2.69 5.99 -10.53
C ARG A 101 -3.79 6.97 -10.13
N LEU A 102 -3.98 7.19 -8.84
CA LEU A 102 -4.95 8.15 -8.31
C LEU A 102 -4.59 9.58 -8.69
N ILE A 103 -3.30 9.94 -8.64
CA ILE A 103 -2.80 11.25 -9.09
C ILE A 103 -3.03 11.41 -10.59
N ALA A 104 -2.57 10.45 -11.40
CA ALA A 104 -2.72 10.48 -12.87
C ALA A 104 -4.20 10.51 -13.29
N GLY A 105 -5.06 9.79 -12.58
CA GLY A 105 -6.51 9.75 -12.79
C GLY A 105 -7.26 10.96 -12.22
N LYS A 106 -6.57 11.91 -11.58
CA LYS A 106 -7.16 13.09 -10.92
C LYS A 106 -8.24 12.72 -9.90
N ARG A 107 -8.06 11.61 -9.18
CA ARG A 107 -8.97 11.17 -8.12
C ARG A 107 -8.59 11.71 -6.76
N VAL A 108 -7.37 12.19 -6.63
CA VAL A 108 -6.87 12.88 -5.45
C VAL A 108 -6.43 14.30 -5.81
N GLN A 109 -6.49 15.20 -4.84
CA GLN A 109 -6.14 16.59 -5.00
C GLN A 109 -4.79 16.91 -4.33
N PRO A 110 -4.10 17.98 -4.78
CA PRO A 110 -2.95 18.54 -4.08
C PRO A 110 -3.31 18.90 -2.64
N ILE A 111 -2.36 18.70 -1.72
CA ILE A 111 -2.49 19.13 -0.34
C ILE A 111 -1.52 20.27 -0.02
N ASN A 112 -1.94 21.18 0.86
CA ASN A 112 -1.09 22.22 1.42
C ASN A 112 -0.44 21.70 2.70
N VAL A 113 0.83 21.31 2.61
CA VAL A 113 1.58 20.77 3.77
C VAL A 113 1.83 21.81 4.86
N ASP A 114 1.75 23.11 4.56
CA ASP A 114 1.86 24.19 5.57
C ASP A 114 0.69 24.18 6.56
N LEU A 115 -0.42 23.53 6.19
CA LEU A 115 -1.58 23.32 7.06
C LEU A 115 -1.44 22.09 7.97
N ILE A 116 -0.32 21.39 7.90
CA ILE A 116 -0.03 20.17 8.65
C ILE A 116 1.26 20.41 9.47
N PRO A 117 1.18 21.01 10.66
CA PRO A 117 2.34 21.38 11.46
C PRO A 117 3.33 20.25 11.74
N SER A 118 2.82 19.01 11.85
CA SER A 118 3.66 17.81 12.06
C SER A 118 4.41 17.35 10.81
N TRP A 119 4.15 17.92 9.63
CA TRP A 119 4.87 17.59 8.38
C TRP A 119 6.40 17.66 8.53
N LYS A 120 6.89 18.67 9.25
CA LYS A 120 8.33 18.86 9.51
C LYS A 120 8.99 17.75 10.34
N THR A 121 8.20 16.88 10.97
CA THR A 121 8.69 15.75 11.76
C THR A 121 8.71 14.43 10.99
N VAL A 122 8.15 14.44 9.78
CA VAL A 122 8.21 13.31 8.85
C VAL A 122 9.66 13.07 8.42
N ASP A 123 10.04 11.82 8.27
CA ASP A 123 11.35 11.40 7.74
C ASP A 123 11.62 12.09 6.40
N GLU A 124 12.79 12.74 6.28
CA GLU A 124 13.17 13.52 5.09
C GLU A 124 13.13 12.68 3.80
N ARG A 125 13.40 11.36 3.90
CA ARG A 125 13.32 10.41 2.78
C ARG A 125 11.89 10.25 2.25
N LEU A 126 10.88 10.51 3.09
CA LEU A 126 9.48 10.38 2.76
C LEU A 126 8.81 11.70 2.38
N GLN A 127 9.31 12.86 2.83
CA GLN A 127 8.65 14.17 2.60
C GLN A 127 8.41 14.45 1.11
N ASN A 128 9.37 14.09 0.24
CA ASN A 128 9.30 14.33 -1.20
C ASN A 128 9.33 13.02 -2.01
N ALA A 129 8.85 11.94 -1.44
CA ALA A 129 8.88 10.64 -2.09
C ALA A 129 8.09 10.64 -3.42
N PRO A 130 8.62 9.99 -4.49
CA PRO A 130 8.08 10.10 -5.84
C PRO A 130 6.70 9.44 -6.03
N TRP A 131 6.25 8.64 -5.07
CA TRP A 131 4.92 8.01 -5.14
C TRP A 131 3.79 8.90 -4.64
N HIS A 132 4.08 10.06 -4.04
CA HIS A 132 3.06 11.04 -3.63
C HIS A 132 3.44 12.50 -3.93
N THR A 133 4.65 12.75 -4.46
CA THR A 133 5.10 14.08 -4.89
C THR A 133 5.38 14.05 -6.38
N VAL A 134 4.58 14.76 -7.15
CA VAL A 134 4.67 14.83 -8.61
C VAL A 134 4.86 16.30 -9.01
N ASP A 135 5.89 16.59 -9.81
CA ASP A 135 6.24 17.96 -10.24
C ASP A 135 6.38 18.95 -9.07
N GLY A 136 6.89 18.49 -7.92
CA GLY A 136 7.05 19.27 -6.70
C GLY A 136 5.75 19.55 -5.93
N ILE A 137 4.64 18.94 -6.33
CA ILE A 137 3.32 19.08 -5.70
C ILE A 137 3.07 17.85 -4.82
N HIS A 138 2.74 18.08 -3.54
CA HIS A 138 2.35 17.03 -2.60
C HIS A 138 0.88 16.64 -2.76
N TYR A 139 0.60 15.33 -2.78
CA TYR A 139 -0.75 14.78 -2.89
C TYR A 139 -1.20 14.01 -1.64
N GLY A 140 -0.39 13.95 -0.61
CA GLY A 140 -0.76 13.30 0.64
C GLY A 140 0.35 13.32 1.68
N THR A 141 0.04 12.84 2.88
CA THR A 141 0.97 12.69 4.00
C THR A 141 1.49 11.26 4.07
N PRO A 142 2.82 11.05 4.18
CA PRO A 142 3.36 9.72 4.49
C PRO A 142 2.70 9.13 5.75
N TYR A 143 2.36 7.86 5.71
CA TYR A 143 1.66 7.20 6.82
C TYR A 143 2.55 6.21 7.56
N GLN A 144 3.02 5.19 6.88
CA GLN A 144 3.98 4.20 7.37
C GLN A 144 4.60 3.44 6.19
N TRP A 145 5.65 2.67 6.44
CA TRP A 145 6.29 1.86 5.42
C TRP A 145 6.81 0.54 6.00
N GLY A 146 7.09 -0.41 5.14
CA GLY A 146 7.64 -1.70 5.54
C GLY A 146 8.07 -2.56 4.35
N ALA A 147 8.87 -3.57 4.65
CA ALA A 147 9.23 -4.61 3.69
C ALA A 147 8.10 -5.65 3.58
N ASN A 148 7.93 -6.23 2.40
CA ASN A 148 7.31 -7.54 2.29
C ASN A 148 8.26 -8.57 2.92
N VAL A 149 7.75 -9.44 3.76
CA VAL A 149 8.55 -10.39 4.51
C VAL A 149 8.23 -11.83 4.08
N LEU A 150 9.20 -12.72 4.22
CA LEU A 150 8.96 -14.15 4.15
C LEU A 150 8.50 -14.62 5.53
N ALA A 151 7.19 -14.84 5.68
CA ALA A 151 6.61 -15.45 6.86
C ALA A 151 6.82 -16.97 6.82
N TYR A 152 7.19 -17.58 7.93
CA TYR A 152 7.45 -19.00 8.01
C TYR A 152 7.05 -19.61 9.36
N ASN A 153 6.62 -20.88 9.33
CA ASN A 153 6.27 -21.65 10.52
C ASN A 153 7.54 -22.18 11.20
N THR A 154 7.79 -21.76 12.44
CA THR A 154 9.01 -22.15 13.19
C THR A 154 8.99 -23.61 13.68
N ASN A 155 7.87 -24.32 13.55
CA ASN A 155 7.86 -25.79 13.73
C ASN A 155 8.53 -26.51 12.56
N VAL A 156 8.48 -25.91 11.36
CA VAL A 156 9.10 -26.44 10.13
C VAL A 156 10.52 -25.89 9.96
N PHE A 157 10.70 -24.59 10.10
CA PHE A 157 11.98 -23.91 9.95
C PHE A 157 12.55 -23.55 11.32
N LYS A 158 13.56 -24.30 11.79
CA LYS A 158 14.22 -23.99 13.07
C LYS A 158 15.18 -22.81 12.97
N GLU A 159 15.73 -22.57 11.77
CA GLU A 159 16.49 -21.38 11.39
C GLU A 159 15.71 -20.59 10.34
N PRO A 160 15.78 -19.24 10.34
CA PRO A 160 15.12 -18.42 9.33
C PRO A 160 15.56 -18.86 7.90
N PRO A 161 14.61 -19.03 6.97
CA PRO A 161 14.95 -19.28 5.57
C PRO A 161 15.68 -18.08 4.98
N LYS A 162 16.75 -18.34 4.22
CA LYS A 162 17.64 -17.29 3.69
C LYS A 162 17.23 -16.75 2.34
N SER A 163 16.32 -17.42 1.64
CA SER A 163 16.00 -17.13 0.25
C SER A 163 14.50 -17.22 -0.01
N TRP A 164 14.02 -16.37 -0.90
CA TRP A 164 12.68 -16.46 -1.48
C TRP A 164 12.45 -17.75 -2.28
N SER A 165 13.49 -18.55 -2.56
CA SER A 165 13.37 -19.86 -3.21
C SER A 165 12.33 -20.75 -2.52
N VAL A 166 12.12 -20.61 -1.21
CA VAL A 166 11.11 -21.36 -0.43
C VAL A 166 9.71 -21.25 -1.03
N VAL A 167 9.38 -20.08 -1.59
CA VAL A 167 8.06 -19.83 -2.19
C VAL A 167 8.08 -19.86 -3.72
N PHE A 168 9.25 -19.77 -4.38
CA PHE A 168 9.36 -19.75 -5.84
C PHE A 168 9.80 -21.06 -6.47
N GLU A 169 10.50 -21.96 -5.73
CA GLU A 169 11.07 -23.20 -6.27
C GLU A 169 10.53 -24.42 -5.53
N GLU A 170 10.30 -25.51 -6.26
CA GLU A 170 9.96 -26.79 -5.62
C GLU A 170 11.15 -27.34 -4.86
N GLN A 171 10.98 -27.61 -3.58
CA GLN A 171 12.04 -28.14 -2.72
C GLN A 171 11.50 -28.90 -1.51
N ASN A 172 12.34 -29.75 -0.94
CA ASN A 172 12.07 -30.31 0.37
C ASN A 172 12.41 -29.30 1.47
N LEU A 173 11.49 -29.11 2.40
CA LEU A 173 11.67 -28.25 3.56
C LEU A 173 12.44 -28.96 4.68
N PRO A 174 12.88 -28.25 5.75
CA PRO A 174 13.64 -28.86 6.85
C PRO A 174 12.92 -30.02 7.55
N ASP A 175 11.61 -30.11 7.47
CA ASP A 175 10.81 -31.25 7.98
C ASP A 175 10.81 -32.48 7.06
N GLY A 176 11.57 -32.46 5.98
CA GLY A 176 11.70 -33.54 5.00
C GLY A 176 10.55 -33.62 4.00
N LYS A 177 9.56 -32.74 4.06
CA LYS A 177 8.39 -32.73 3.16
C LYS A 177 8.55 -31.67 2.08
N SER A 178 7.95 -31.89 0.90
CA SER A 178 7.87 -30.90 -0.17
C SER A 178 7.13 -29.64 0.30
N ASN A 179 7.52 -28.47 -0.22
CA ASN A 179 6.78 -27.22 -0.05
C ASN A 179 5.50 -27.18 -0.87
N LYS A 180 5.30 -28.07 -1.82
CA LYS A 180 4.12 -28.10 -2.71
C LYS A 180 2.82 -28.24 -1.92
N GLY A 181 1.89 -27.31 -2.19
CA GLY A 181 0.60 -27.22 -1.51
C GLY A 181 0.67 -26.66 -0.09
N ARG A 182 1.87 -26.26 0.38
CA ARG A 182 2.11 -25.77 1.73
C ARG A 182 2.58 -24.33 1.79
N ILE A 183 2.70 -23.67 0.64
CA ILE A 183 3.08 -22.27 0.53
C ILE A 183 1.90 -21.43 0.04
N GLN A 184 1.98 -20.15 0.33
CA GLN A 184 1.07 -19.13 -0.18
C GLN A 184 1.82 -18.02 -0.91
N ALA A 185 1.07 -17.24 -1.69
CA ALA A 185 1.53 -16.02 -2.33
C ALA A 185 0.38 -14.99 -2.38
N PHE A 186 0.73 -13.71 -2.48
CA PHE A 186 -0.23 -12.63 -2.69
C PHE A 186 -0.81 -12.70 -4.11
N ASP A 187 -2.10 -12.46 -4.27
CA ASP A 187 -2.77 -12.52 -5.57
C ASP A 187 -2.78 -11.19 -6.33
N GLY A 188 -2.30 -10.10 -5.71
CA GLY A 188 -2.25 -8.79 -6.34
C GLY A 188 -1.26 -8.71 -7.50
N PRO A 189 -1.58 -7.96 -8.58
CA PRO A 189 -0.71 -7.84 -9.77
C PRO A 189 0.70 -7.35 -9.45
N ILE A 190 0.85 -6.54 -8.43
CA ILE A 190 2.15 -5.98 -8.00
C ILE A 190 3.13 -7.09 -7.56
N TYR A 191 2.64 -8.28 -7.19
CA TYR A 191 3.47 -9.42 -6.82
C TYR A 191 4.38 -9.94 -7.96
N ILE A 192 4.14 -9.54 -9.20
CA ILE A 192 5.05 -9.79 -10.32
C ILE A 192 6.43 -9.16 -10.03
N ALA A 193 6.47 -8.06 -9.29
CA ALA A 193 7.74 -7.44 -8.88
C ALA A 193 8.53 -8.30 -7.90
N ASP A 194 7.86 -9.08 -7.03
CA ASP A 194 8.53 -10.02 -6.12
C ASP A 194 9.22 -11.14 -6.91
N ALA A 195 8.58 -11.64 -7.96
CA ALA A 195 9.19 -12.60 -8.87
C ALA A 195 10.39 -11.99 -9.63
N ALA A 196 10.26 -10.74 -10.08
CA ALA A 196 11.34 -10.01 -10.74
C ALA A 196 12.53 -9.77 -9.78
N LEU A 197 12.27 -9.38 -8.54
CA LEU A 197 13.29 -9.22 -7.48
C LEU A 197 14.05 -10.52 -7.25
N TYR A 198 13.34 -11.65 -7.12
CA TYR A 198 14.00 -12.94 -6.99
C TYR A 198 14.89 -13.26 -8.21
N LEU A 199 14.42 -12.96 -9.42
CA LEU A 199 15.18 -13.16 -10.66
C LEU A 199 16.39 -12.24 -10.77
N MET A 200 16.43 -11.06 -10.14
CA MET A 200 17.62 -10.19 -10.11
C MET A 200 18.83 -10.93 -9.54
N SER A 201 18.61 -11.74 -8.50
CA SER A 201 19.66 -12.58 -7.88
C SER A 201 19.83 -13.91 -8.62
N LYS A 202 18.75 -14.58 -8.96
CA LYS A 202 18.74 -15.94 -9.51
C LYS A 202 19.21 -16.03 -10.98
N LYS A 203 18.90 -14.99 -11.77
CA LYS A 203 19.21 -14.87 -13.21
C LYS A 203 19.77 -13.49 -13.54
N PRO A 204 20.98 -13.15 -13.04
CA PRO A 204 21.57 -11.83 -13.23
C PRO A 204 21.78 -11.47 -14.71
N GLU A 205 21.87 -12.46 -15.60
CA GLU A 205 21.95 -12.27 -17.04
C GLU A 205 20.74 -11.56 -17.66
N LEU A 206 19.58 -11.58 -16.98
CA LEU A 206 18.42 -10.81 -17.41
C LEU A 206 18.63 -9.30 -17.27
N GLY A 207 19.60 -8.86 -16.46
CA GLY A 207 19.94 -7.45 -16.28
C GLY A 207 18.81 -6.61 -15.69
N ILE A 208 17.91 -7.20 -14.88
CA ILE A 208 16.85 -6.45 -14.17
C ILE A 208 17.53 -5.51 -13.18
N LYS A 209 17.25 -4.20 -13.30
CA LYS A 209 17.78 -3.16 -12.40
C LYS A 209 16.73 -2.69 -11.39
N ASP A 210 15.47 -2.79 -11.78
CA ASP A 210 14.33 -2.35 -10.99
C ASP A 210 13.15 -3.30 -11.24
N PRO A 211 12.58 -3.91 -10.19
CA PRO A 211 11.52 -4.90 -10.34
C PRO A 211 10.21 -4.34 -10.89
N TYR A 212 10.03 -3.02 -10.96
CA TYR A 212 8.86 -2.37 -11.54
C TYR A 212 9.09 -1.84 -12.96
N GLU A 213 10.33 -1.86 -13.45
CA GLU A 213 10.71 -1.38 -14.78
C GLU A 213 11.22 -2.52 -15.66
N LEU A 214 10.31 -3.40 -16.05
CA LEU A 214 10.61 -4.62 -16.79
C LEU A 214 10.35 -4.46 -18.29
N ASN A 215 11.35 -4.78 -19.11
CA ASN A 215 11.10 -4.98 -20.55
C ASN A 215 10.34 -6.30 -20.81
N GLU A 216 9.93 -6.57 -22.04
CA GLU A 216 9.12 -7.75 -22.38
C GLU A 216 9.81 -9.09 -22.01
N GLU A 217 11.12 -9.21 -22.16
CA GLU A 217 11.87 -10.43 -21.81
C GLU A 217 11.90 -10.65 -20.30
N GLN A 218 12.25 -9.62 -19.52
CA GLN A 218 12.30 -9.64 -18.07
C GLN A 218 10.91 -9.90 -17.48
N TYR A 219 9.90 -9.24 -18.01
CA TYR A 219 8.50 -9.41 -17.63
C TYR A 219 8.01 -10.84 -17.89
N LYS A 220 8.27 -11.35 -19.10
CA LYS A 220 7.94 -12.74 -19.44
C LYS A 220 8.63 -13.72 -18.51
N ALA A 221 9.91 -13.54 -18.20
CA ALA A 221 10.63 -14.39 -17.26
C ALA A 221 10.00 -14.40 -15.86
N SER A 222 9.53 -13.24 -15.39
CA SER A 222 8.82 -13.11 -14.11
C SER A 222 7.49 -13.85 -14.13
N LEU A 223 6.70 -13.73 -15.18
CA LEU A 223 5.46 -14.49 -15.35
C LEU A 223 5.69 -16.00 -15.43
N ASP A 224 6.74 -16.43 -16.15
CA ASP A 224 7.07 -17.85 -16.26
C ASP A 224 7.45 -18.43 -14.89
N LEU A 225 8.16 -17.68 -14.05
CA LEU A 225 8.44 -18.06 -12.67
C LEU A 225 7.14 -18.18 -11.84
N LEU A 226 6.22 -17.24 -11.96
CA LEU A 226 4.93 -17.29 -11.26
C LEU A 226 4.06 -18.47 -11.72
N ARG A 227 4.12 -18.85 -13.01
CA ARG A 227 3.44 -20.06 -13.52
C ARG A 227 4.01 -21.33 -12.88
N VAL A 228 5.34 -21.39 -12.70
CA VAL A 228 5.98 -22.50 -11.97
C VAL A 228 5.54 -22.49 -10.50
N GLN A 229 5.60 -21.32 -9.84
CA GLN A 229 5.15 -21.15 -8.47
C GLN A 229 3.68 -21.56 -8.29
N ARG A 230 2.81 -21.27 -9.27
CA ARG A 230 1.39 -21.62 -9.21
C ARG A 230 1.15 -23.11 -8.92
N ALA A 231 2.03 -23.99 -9.41
CA ALA A 231 1.94 -25.42 -9.14
C ALA A 231 2.34 -25.82 -7.71
N LEU A 232 3.03 -24.93 -6.99
CA LEU A 232 3.48 -25.12 -5.62
C LEU A 232 2.54 -24.49 -4.60
N VAL A 233 1.86 -23.41 -4.98
CA VAL A 233 0.94 -22.65 -4.11
C VAL A 233 -0.28 -23.48 -3.78
N GLY A 234 -0.55 -23.68 -2.49
CA GLY A 234 -1.76 -24.31 -2.01
C GLY A 234 -2.97 -23.37 -2.11
N ARG A 235 -2.76 -22.13 -1.72
CA ARG A 235 -3.77 -21.06 -1.74
C ARG A 235 -3.09 -19.71 -2.03
N TYR A 236 -3.78 -18.82 -2.73
CA TYR A 236 -3.42 -17.40 -2.77
C TYR A 236 -4.18 -16.65 -1.69
N TRP A 237 -3.57 -15.64 -1.11
CA TRP A 237 -4.26 -14.75 -0.18
C TRP A 237 -4.52 -13.39 -0.84
N HIS A 238 -5.70 -12.85 -0.53
CA HIS A 238 -6.21 -11.59 -1.07
C HIS A 238 -6.15 -10.47 -0.04
N ASP A 239 -6.49 -10.78 1.21
CA ASP A 239 -6.44 -9.85 2.33
C ASP A 239 -5.68 -10.45 3.52
N ALA A 240 -5.27 -9.57 4.44
CA ALA A 240 -4.44 -9.95 5.56
C ALA A 240 -5.11 -10.97 6.51
N PHE A 241 -6.41 -10.86 6.76
CA PHE A 241 -7.11 -11.75 7.69
C PHE A 241 -7.29 -13.15 7.10
N MET A 242 -7.51 -13.24 5.79
CA MET A 242 -7.51 -14.52 5.08
C MET A 242 -6.17 -15.25 5.25
N GLN A 243 -5.05 -14.54 5.10
CA GLN A 243 -3.73 -15.17 5.29
C GLN A 243 -3.51 -15.62 6.75
N ILE A 244 -3.90 -14.80 7.73
CA ILE A 244 -3.82 -15.16 9.16
C ILE A 244 -4.59 -16.46 9.42
N ASP A 245 -5.82 -16.58 8.90
CA ASP A 245 -6.64 -17.76 9.05
C ASP A 245 -6.03 -18.99 8.35
N ASP A 246 -5.48 -18.83 7.18
CA ASP A 246 -4.83 -19.90 6.42
C ASP A 246 -3.57 -20.45 7.13
N PHE A 247 -2.74 -19.59 7.75
CA PHE A 247 -1.64 -20.06 8.60
C PHE A 247 -2.13 -20.88 9.80
N LYS A 248 -3.26 -20.49 10.39
CA LYS A 248 -3.83 -21.18 11.56
C LYS A 248 -4.46 -22.52 11.18
N ASN A 249 -5.12 -22.63 10.04
CA ASN A 249 -6.08 -23.70 9.76
C ASN A 249 -5.79 -24.52 8.49
N GLU A 250 -5.03 -23.99 7.53
CA GLU A 250 -4.86 -24.61 6.21
C GLU A 250 -3.46 -25.23 5.97
N GLY A 251 -2.63 -25.29 7.02
CA GLY A 251 -1.32 -25.95 6.95
C GLY A 251 -0.26 -25.18 6.16
N VAL A 252 -0.43 -23.88 5.99
CA VAL A 252 0.57 -23.01 5.37
C VAL A 252 1.84 -22.98 6.22
N VAL A 253 3.00 -23.14 5.60
CA VAL A 253 4.29 -23.14 6.28
C VAL A 253 5.22 -22.02 5.87
N ALA A 254 5.00 -21.41 4.69
CA ALA A 254 5.73 -20.23 4.26
C ALA A 254 4.88 -19.41 3.26
N SER A 255 5.06 -18.10 3.27
CA SER A 255 4.35 -17.17 2.39
C SER A 255 5.09 -15.83 2.29
N SER A 256 4.95 -15.14 1.15
CA SER A 256 5.10 -13.68 1.15
C SER A 256 4.01 -13.09 2.04
N SER A 257 4.34 -12.09 2.86
CA SER A 257 3.44 -11.54 3.87
C SER A 257 3.77 -10.08 4.16
N TRP A 258 2.85 -9.39 4.81
CA TRP A 258 3.17 -8.13 5.46
C TRP A 258 3.50 -8.37 6.94
N PRO A 259 4.24 -7.50 7.60
CA PRO A 259 4.54 -7.63 9.04
C PRO A 259 3.29 -7.75 9.91
N PHE A 260 2.18 -7.12 9.52
CA PHE A 260 0.90 -7.15 10.23
C PHE A 260 0.39 -8.58 10.51
N GLN A 261 0.35 -9.43 9.49
CA GLN A 261 -0.13 -10.81 9.66
C GLN A 261 0.75 -11.59 10.63
N VAL A 262 2.07 -11.38 10.55
CA VAL A 262 3.03 -12.03 11.46
C VAL A 262 2.81 -11.56 12.90
N ASN A 263 2.65 -10.24 13.12
CA ASN A 263 2.35 -9.69 14.44
C ASN A 263 1.05 -10.25 15.01
N MET A 264 -0.02 -10.27 14.21
CA MET A 264 -1.31 -10.82 14.66
C MET A 264 -1.21 -12.30 15.05
N LEU A 265 -0.46 -13.11 14.28
CA LEU A 265 -0.22 -14.52 14.61
C LEU A 265 0.63 -14.68 15.86
N GLN A 266 1.55 -13.76 16.13
CA GLN A 266 2.39 -13.77 17.34
C GLN A 266 1.66 -13.27 18.59
N LEU A 267 0.58 -12.51 18.44
CA LEU A 267 -0.30 -12.11 19.55
C LEU A 267 -1.36 -13.16 19.88
N ASP A 268 -1.69 -14.05 18.94
CA ASP A 268 -2.68 -15.10 19.11
C ASP A 268 -2.07 -16.33 19.81
N LYS A 269 -2.45 -16.56 21.08
CA LYS A 269 -1.94 -17.68 21.90
C LYS A 269 -2.21 -19.05 21.30
N ASP A 270 -3.35 -19.22 20.62
CA ASP A 270 -3.70 -20.47 19.97
C ASP A 270 -2.88 -20.70 18.71
N ALA A 271 -2.60 -19.63 17.95
CA ALA A 271 -1.69 -19.68 16.82
C ALA A 271 -0.25 -20.01 17.26
N ILE A 272 0.26 -19.36 18.32
CA ILE A 272 1.59 -19.66 18.89
C ILE A 272 1.72 -21.13 19.26
N ALA A 273 0.68 -21.71 19.85
CA ALA A 273 0.71 -23.10 20.34
C ALA A 273 0.71 -24.12 19.19
N LYS A 274 0.03 -23.83 18.06
CA LYS A 274 -0.18 -24.78 16.97
C LYS A 274 0.73 -24.50 15.76
N THR A 275 0.81 -23.27 15.36
CA THR A 275 1.47 -22.80 14.12
C THR A 275 2.28 -21.54 14.39
N PRO A 276 3.32 -21.60 15.23
CA PRO A 276 4.12 -20.42 15.56
C PRO A 276 4.80 -19.88 14.31
N VAL A 277 4.61 -18.59 14.03
CA VAL A 277 5.10 -17.90 12.83
C VAL A 277 6.14 -16.86 13.20
N ALA A 278 7.19 -16.79 12.41
CA ALA A 278 8.17 -15.71 12.39
C ALA A 278 8.34 -15.20 10.95
N SER A 279 9.06 -14.12 10.80
CA SER A 279 9.37 -13.58 9.47
C SER A 279 10.84 -13.18 9.33
N VAL A 280 11.26 -13.05 8.08
CA VAL A 280 12.61 -12.60 7.71
C VAL A 280 12.53 -11.86 6.37
N VAL A 281 13.44 -10.92 6.16
CA VAL A 281 13.79 -10.43 4.83
C VAL A 281 14.91 -11.30 4.30
N PRO A 282 14.71 -12.06 3.22
CA PRO A 282 15.74 -12.92 2.64
C PRO A 282 16.96 -12.16 2.09
N GLU A 283 18.02 -12.88 1.76
CA GLU A 283 19.30 -12.32 1.27
C GLU A 283 19.15 -11.56 -0.07
N GLU A 284 18.14 -11.90 -0.88
CA GLU A 284 17.83 -11.19 -2.13
C GLU A 284 17.22 -9.79 -1.89
N GLY A 285 16.93 -9.43 -0.66
CA GLY A 285 16.21 -8.21 -0.31
C GLY A 285 14.69 -8.39 -0.39
N ALA A 286 13.96 -7.29 -0.47
CA ALA A 286 12.50 -7.29 -0.50
C ALA A 286 11.94 -6.18 -1.39
N THR A 287 10.77 -6.43 -1.95
CA THR A 287 9.83 -5.37 -2.28
C THR A 287 9.21 -4.85 -0.98
N GLY A 288 8.57 -3.69 -1.05
CA GLY A 288 7.92 -3.13 0.14
C GLY A 288 6.95 -2.04 -0.24
N TRP A 289 6.28 -1.52 0.75
CA TRP A 289 5.26 -0.50 0.59
C TRP A 289 5.58 0.71 1.46
N ALA A 290 5.23 1.88 0.95
CA ALA A 290 5.30 3.13 1.69
C ALA A 290 4.00 3.88 1.40
N ASP A 291 3.14 3.92 2.40
CA ASP A 291 1.78 4.36 2.22
C ASP A 291 1.59 5.82 2.53
N THR A 292 0.63 6.39 1.84
CA THR A 292 0.34 7.82 1.88
C THR A 292 -1.14 8.05 2.11
N THR A 293 -1.51 8.88 3.08
CA THR A 293 -2.87 9.37 3.26
C THR A 293 -3.13 10.50 2.26
N MET A 294 -4.01 10.26 1.29
CA MET A 294 -4.31 11.17 0.18
C MET A 294 -5.77 11.65 0.25
N MET A 295 -6.01 12.90 -0.11
CA MET A 295 -7.35 13.48 -0.11
C MET A 295 -8.03 13.32 -1.47
N HIS A 296 -9.28 12.83 -1.47
CA HIS A 296 -10.08 12.71 -2.69
C HIS A 296 -10.28 14.07 -3.35
N ALA A 297 -10.29 14.10 -4.69
CA ALA A 297 -10.48 15.34 -5.45
C ALA A 297 -11.78 16.07 -5.10
N GLU A 298 -12.81 15.34 -4.71
CA GLU A 298 -14.14 15.85 -4.36
C GLU A 298 -14.49 15.53 -2.89
N ALA A 299 -13.49 15.58 -1.98
CA ALA A 299 -13.72 15.31 -0.55
C ALA A 299 -14.81 16.22 0.01
N ALA A 300 -15.83 15.63 0.59
CA ALA A 300 -16.95 16.37 1.19
C ALA A 300 -16.56 16.98 2.55
N ASN A 301 -15.56 16.40 3.23
CA ASN A 301 -15.15 16.76 4.59
C ASN A 301 -13.66 17.17 4.65
N PRO A 302 -13.21 18.18 3.87
CA PRO A 302 -11.81 18.52 3.73
C PRO A 302 -11.14 19.05 5.02
N ASN A 303 -11.87 19.69 5.93
CA ASN A 303 -11.30 20.11 7.21
C ASN A 303 -11.03 18.92 8.12
N CYS A 304 -11.99 18.00 8.27
CA CYS A 304 -11.80 16.77 9.01
C CYS A 304 -10.69 15.91 8.38
N ALA A 305 -10.54 15.92 7.05
CA ALA A 305 -9.45 15.24 6.35
C ALA A 305 -8.07 15.81 6.71
N TYR A 306 -7.88 17.14 6.71
CA TYR A 306 -6.64 17.76 7.16
C TYR A 306 -6.36 17.51 8.64
N MET A 307 -7.39 17.57 9.49
CA MET A 307 -7.24 17.25 10.92
C MET A 307 -6.79 15.81 11.13
N TRP A 308 -7.32 14.86 10.30
CA TRP A 308 -6.88 13.47 10.34
C TRP A 308 -5.44 13.31 9.85
N MET A 309 -5.05 13.96 8.76
CA MET A 309 -3.65 13.94 8.27
C MET A 309 -2.68 14.42 9.35
N GLU A 310 -2.97 15.53 10.04
CA GLU A 310 -2.15 16.03 11.15
C GLU A 310 -2.12 15.03 12.32
N HIS A 311 -3.27 14.50 12.72
CA HIS A 311 -3.37 13.54 13.83
C HIS A 311 -2.60 12.25 13.54
N SER A 312 -2.75 11.72 12.33
CA SER A 312 -2.19 10.42 11.93
C SER A 312 -0.66 10.39 11.86
N ILE A 313 0.00 11.55 11.69
CA ILE A 313 1.47 11.68 11.73
C ILE A 313 1.99 12.24 13.06
N SER A 314 1.16 12.26 14.10
CA SER A 314 1.65 12.57 15.45
C SER A 314 2.54 11.43 15.98
N PRO A 315 3.60 11.72 16.77
CA PRO A 315 4.50 10.67 17.26
C PRO A 315 3.80 9.57 18.04
N LYS A 316 2.75 9.89 18.81
CA LYS A 316 1.99 8.90 19.57
C LYS A 316 1.26 7.93 18.62
N VAL A 317 0.47 8.45 17.70
CA VAL A 317 -0.28 7.61 16.73
C VAL A 317 0.66 6.77 15.89
N GLN A 318 1.75 7.36 15.41
CA GLN A 318 2.75 6.67 14.60
C GLN A 318 3.46 5.55 15.38
N GLY A 319 3.71 5.73 16.67
CA GLY A 319 4.29 4.70 17.53
C GLY A 319 3.31 3.57 17.82
N ASP A 320 2.06 3.88 18.12
CA ASP A 320 1.00 2.88 18.36
C ASP A 320 0.74 2.07 17.08
N LEU A 321 0.69 2.74 15.93
CA LEU A 321 0.53 2.11 14.61
C LEU A 321 1.70 1.18 14.28
N ALA A 322 2.95 1.63 14.47
CA ALA A 322 4.13 0.81 14.22
C ALA A 322 4.18 -0.44 15.12
N ALA A 323 3.78 -0.30 16.40
CA ALA A 323 3.71 -1.41 17.33
C ALA A 323 2.61 -2.42 16.93
N TRP A 324 1.46 -1.92 16.48
CA TRP A 324 0.34 -2.73 16.03
C TRP A 324 0.64 -3.47 14.72
N PHE A 325 1.17 -2.75 13.75
CA PHE A 325 1.34 -3.26 12.39
C PHE A 325 2.68 -3.99 12.17
N GLY A 326 3.68 -3.76 13.02
CA GLY A 326 5.05 -4.24 12.78
C GLY A 326 5.75 -3.49 11.66
N SER A 327 5.34 -2.28 11.37
CA SER A 327 5.85 -1.40 10.33
C SER A 327 6.84 -0.38 10.87
N VAL A 328 7.39 0.43 9.97
CA VAL A 328 8.22 1.59 10.31
C VAL A 328 7.37 2.86 10.20
N PRO A 329 7.33 3.69 11.26
CA PRO A 329 6.55 4.93 11.23
C PRO A 329 7.16 5.94 10.27
N ALA A 330 6.32 6.78 9.65
CA ALA A 330 6.78 7.90 8.85
C ALA A 330 7.44 9.01 9.68
N VAL A 331 7.23 9.02 11.01
CA VAL A 331 7.81 9.98 11.96
C VAL A 331 8.83 9.29 12.86
N PRO A 332 10.14 9.47 12.65
CA PRO A 332 11.19 8.76 13.40
C PRO A 332 11.15 8.98 14.92
N ALA A 333 10.62 10.12 15.36
CA ALA A 333 10.45 10.40 16.80
C ALA A 333 9.49 9.41 17.50
N ALA A 334 8.59 8.78 16.76
CA ALA A 334 7.66 7.77 17.26
C ALA A 334 8.36 6.51 17.79
N CYS A 335 9.58 6.23 17.32
CA CYS A 335 10.38 5.08 17.78
C CYS A 335 10.92 5.22 19.20
N LYS A 336 10.73 6.37 19.83
CA LYS A 336 11.25 6.66 21.16
C LYS A 336 10.13 6.88 22.17
N GLY A 337 10.16 6.11 23.25
CA GLY A 337 9.26 6.33 24.39
C GLY A 337 7.80 5.91 24.18
N ASN A 338 7.47 5.20 23.12
CA ASN A 338 6.16 4.59 22.96
C ASN A 338 6.09 3.28 23.80
N ALA A 339 5.09 3.18 24.68
CA ALA A 339 4.96 2.06 25.61
C ALA A 339 4.57 0.73 24.94
N LEU A 340 4.01 0.78 23.73
CA LEU A 340 3.58 -0.40 22.97
C LEU A 340 4.69 -0.94 22.07
N LEU A 341 5.68 -0.11 21.70
CA LEU A 341 6.88 -0.57 21.00
C LEU A 341 7.82 -1.24 22.01
N THR A 342 8.14 -2.50 21.74
CA THR A 342 9.18 -3.21 22.51
C THR A 342 10.55 -2.60 22.24
N ASP A 343 11.54 -2.85 23.11
CA ASP A 343 12.92 -2.40 22.94
C ASP A 343 13.45 -2.78 21.54
N GLY A 344 13.91 -1.78 20.80
CA GLY A 344 14.38 -1.93 19.42
C GLY A 344 13.27 -2.07 18.37
N GLY A 345 11.99 -1.83 18.69
CA GLY A 345 10.84 -2.08 17.83
C GLY A 345 10.96 -1.51 16.41
N CYS A 346 11.37 -0.24 16.25
CA CYS A 346 11.56 0.32 14.91
C CYS A 346 12.71 -0.32 14.13
N ASP A 347 13.82 -0.69 14.80
CA ASP A 347 14.93 -1.39 14.16
C ASP A 347 14.52 -2.84 13.83
N THR A 348 13.80 -3.50 14.73
CA THR A 348 13.23 -4.84 14.51
C THR A 348 12.24 -4.83 13.33
N ASN A 349 11.48 -3.76 13.17
CA ASN A 349 10.55 -3.59 12.06
C ASN A 349 11.23 -3.18 10.73
N GLY A 350 12.58 -3.08 10.72
CA GLY A 350 13.36 -2.86 9.52
C GLY A 350 13.69 -1.40 9.20
N MET A 351 13.68 -0.48 10.18
CA MET A 351 13.97 0.94 9.98
C MET A 351 15.30 1.20 9.24
N GLN A 352 16.32 0.35 9.48
CA GLN A 352 17.63 0.46 8.86
C GLN A 352 17.68 -0.10 7.42
N SER A 353 16.62 -0.76 6.95
CA SER A 353 16.58 -1.45 5.67
C SER A 353 15.99 -0.61 4.53
N PHE A 354 15.69 0.67 4.76
CA PHE A 354 14.99 1.53 3.79
C PHE A 354 15.62 1.49 2.38
N ASP A 355 16.94 1.62 2.31
CA ASP A 355 17.67 1.67 1.03
C ASP A 355 17.76 0.30 0.32
N ASN A 356 17.41 -0.79 1.03
CA ASN A 356 17.40 -2.16 0.50
C ASN A 356 15.99 -2.64 0.12
N ILE A 357 14.99 -1.76 0.19
CA ILE A 357 13.60 -2.06 -0.15
C ILE A 357 13.28 -1.42 -1.50
N HIS A 358 12.76 -2.23 -2.41
CA HIS A 358 12.15 -1.77 -3.65
C HIS A 358 10.69 -1.41 -3.37
N PHE A 359 10.42 -0.13 -3.10
CA PHE A 359 9.06 0.33 -2.77
C PHE A 359 8.10 0.23 -3.96
N TRP A 360 6.88 -0.21 -3.68
CA TRP A 360 5.82 -0.35 -4.67
C TRP A 360 5.58 0.95 -5.43
N ARG A 361 5.52 0.82 -6.74
CA ARG A 361 5.15 1.91 -7.63
C ARG A 361 4.47 1.34 -8.88
N THR A 362 3.65 2.17 -9.52
CA THR A 362 2.94 1.77 -10.74
C THR A 362 3.93 1.53 -11.88
N PRO A 363 4.02 0.33 -12.46
CA PRO A 363 4.76 0.10 -13.70
C PRO A 363 4.20 0.95 -14.86
N VAL A 364 5.06 1.68 -15.54
CA VAL A 364 4.70 2.59 -16.65
C VAL A 364 5.42 2.22 -17.93
N ALA A 365 4.81 2.51 -19.07
CA ALA A 365 5.40 2.19 -20.37
C ALA A 365 6.72 2.95 -20.66
N LYS A 366 6.82 4.21 -20.21
CA LYS A 366 8.03 5.01 -20.29
C LYS A 366 8.75 4.96 -18.95
N CYS A 367 9.80 4.20 -18.86
CA CYS A 367 10.59 3.99 -17.65
C CYS A 367 12.03 4.47 -17.80
N ALA A 368 12.74 4.60 -16.69
CA ALA A 368 14.09 5.16 -16.66
C ALA A 368 15.18 4.14 -17.02
N THR A 369 14.95 2.85 -16.70
CA THR A 369 15.98 1.80 -16.82
C THR A 369 16.01 1.09 -18.18
N GLN A 370 15.02 1.31 -19.05
CA GLN A 370 14.85 0.62 -20.33
C GLN A 370 14.64 1.59 -21.49
N GLU A 371 15.57 1.68 -22.43
CA GLU A 371 15.41 2.53 -23.63
C GLU A 371 14.24 2.09 -24.51
N ALA A 372 13.99 0.78 -24.62
CA ALA A 372 12.89 0.21 -25.39
C ALA A 372 11.51 0.35 -24.72
N GLY A 373 11.47 0.92 -23.50
CA GLY A 373 10.26 1.00 -22.68
C GLY A 373 10.02 -0.23 -21.81
N CYS A 374 9.02 -0.11 -20.95
CA CYS A 374 8.64 -1.13 -19.97
C CYS A 374 7.20 -1.60 -20.17
N VAL A 375 6.90 -2.76 -19.59
CA VAL A 375 5.53 -3.30 -19.61
C VAL A 375 4.67 -2.56 -18.58
N PRO A 376 3.60 -1.88 -19.00
CA PRO A 376 2.78 -1.05 -18.13
C PRO A 376 1.80 -1.86 -17.28
N TYR A 377 1.34 -1.28 -16.17
CA TYR A 377 0.55 -1.94 -15.13
C TYR A 377 -0.71 -2.66 -15.61
N TYR A 378 -1.41 -2.14 -16.62
CA TYR A 378 -2.61 -2.82 -17.12
C TYR A 378 -2.32 -4.24 -17.68
N ARG A 379 -1.10 -4.46 -18.18
CA ARG A 379 -0.63 -5.80 -18.57
C ARG A 379 -0.42 -6.68 -17.35
N TRP A 380 0.18 -6.12 -16.28
CA TRP A 380 0.39 -6.82 -15.01
C TRP A 380 -0.94 -7.31 -14.44
N ALA A 381 -1.95 -6.44 -14.38
CA ALA A 381 -3.28 -6.80 -13.90
C ALA A 381 -3.92 -7.94 -14.73
N THR A 382 -3.84 -7.85 -16.06
CA THR A 382 -4.42 -8.86 -16.96
C THR A 382 -3.69 -10.20 -16.87
N ASP A 383 -2.35 -10.15 -16.89
CA ASP A 383 -1.53 -11.38 -16.96
C ASP A 383 -1.48 -12.10 -15.60
N MET A 384 -1.57 -11.36 -14.47
CA MET A 384 -1.68 -11.99 -13.15
C MET A 384 -2.98 -12.79 -13.01
N ILE A 385 -4.11 -12.28 -13.52
CA ILE A 385 -5.38 -13.04 -13.57
C ILE A 385 -5.19 -14.34 -14.37
N ALA A 386 -4.45 -14.30 -15.47
CA ALA A 386 -4.15 -15.51 -16.26
C ALA A 386 -3.29 -16.52 -15.47
N VAL A 387 -2.26 -16.03 -14.76
CA VAL A 387 -1.41 -16.88 -13.89
C VAL A 387 -2.25 -17.54 -12.79
N LEU A 388 -3.06 -16.77 -12.08
CA LEU A 388 -3.96 -17.29 -11.03
C LEU A 388 -4.93 -18.33 -11.57
N GLY A 389 -5.42 -18.14 -12.78
CA GLY A 389 -6.28 -19.07 -13.50
C GLY A 389 -5.55 -20.27 -14.13
N GLY A 390 -4.22 -20.38 -13.93
CA GLY A 390 -3.42 -21.50 -14.47
C GLY A 390 -3.09 -21.40 -15.96
N ARG A 391 -3.01 -20.18 -16.52
CA ARG A 391 -2.72 -19.91 -17.94
C ARG A 391 -1.45 -19.12 -18.15
#